data_b3169ecd58a617e89ef675e235bfc9db
#
_entry.id   b3169ecd58a617e89ef675e235bfc9db
#
_cell.length_a   1.000
_cell.length_b   1.000
_cell.length_c   1.000
_cell.angle_alpha   90.00
_cell.angle_beta   90.00
_cell.angle_gamma   90.00
#
_symmetry.space_group_name_H-M   'P 1'
#
loop_
_entity.id
_entity.type
_entity.pdbx_description
1 polymer ?
#
loop_
_entity_poly.entity_id
_entity_poly.type
_entity_poly.pdbx_seq_one_letter_code
_entity_poly.pdbx_strand_id
1 'polypeptide(L)'
;MNTISATEAKKRLGKHLNLADNESLLIETRGLPTHLVFNVKTGIRLVLGAFAKGTISRTEAMGLLGFEWYGQLLDAMRENRIDRGDAVLDKKMRTELDRTLPLLEKALF
;
A
#
# COMPACT_ATOMS: atom_id res chain seq x y z
N MET A 1 3.02 8.53 15.37
CA MET A 1 4.12 8.19 14.47
C MET A 1 5.45 8.54 15.15
N ASN A 2 6.36 7.59 15.20
CA ASN A 2 7.69 7.82 15.75
C ASN A 2 8.63 8.23 14.62
N THR A 3 9.58 9.11 14.94
CA THR A 3 10.55 9.61 13.96
C THR A 3 11.96 9.40 14.48
N ILE A 4 12.81 8.80 13.66
CA ILE A 4 14.24 8.61 13.98
C ILE A 4 15.12 9.02 12.80
N SER A 5 16.39 9.32 13.09
CA SER A 5 17.37 9.58 12.04
C SER A 5 17.85 8.29 11.37
N ALA A 6 18.37 8.42 10.15
CA ALA A 6 18.99 7.28 9.46
C ALA A 6 20.17 6.71 10.26
N THR A 7 20.93 7.57 10.96
CA THR A 7 22.03 7.16 11.81
C THR A 7 21.53 6.29 12.99
N GLU A 8 20.44 6.72 13.63
CA GLU A 8 19.82 5.93 14.71
C GLU A 8 19.26 4.61 14.18
N ALA A 9 18.65 4.63 12.98
CA ALA A 9 18.14 3.42 12.34
C ALA A 9 19.26 2.41 12.07
N LYS A 10 20.41 2.87 11.60
CA LYS A 10 21.57 1.99 11.36
C LYS A 10 22.11 1.37 12.64
N LYS A 11 22.09 2.11 13.74
CA LYS A 11 22.65 1.66 15.01
C LYS A 11 21.68 0.80 15.82
N ARG A 12 20.39 1.14 15.84
CA ARG A 12 19.42 0.58 16.78
C ARG A 12 18.06 0.30 16.16
N LEU A 13 18.00 -0.11 14.90
CA LEU A 13 16.74 -0.35 14.20
C LEU A 13 15.86 -1.36 14.97
N GLY A 14 16.44 -2.42 15.48
CA GLY A 14 15.70 -3.43 16.22
C GLY A 14 14.94 -2.90 17.43
N LYS A 15 15.48 -1.87 18.09
CA LYS A 15 14.81 -1.21 19.22
C LYS A 15 13.52 -0.50 18.80
N HIS A 16 13.46 -0.05 17.56
CA HIS A 16 12.34 0.75 17.04
C HIS A 16 11.33 -0.06 16.24
N LEU A 17 11.56 -1.35 16.00
CA LEU A 17 10.70 -2.19 15.18
C LEU A 17 9.52 -2.81 15.91
N ASN A 18 9.34 -2.57 17.19
CA ASN A 18 8.20 -3.09 17.95
C ASN A 18 6.97 -2.19 17.72
N LEU A 19 6.44 -2.25 16.51
CA LEU A 19 5.32 -1.41 16.07
C LEU A 19 4.00 -2.18 16.21
N ALA A 20 3.04 -1.56 16.89
CA ALA A 20 1.67 -2.05 16.95
C ALA A 20 0.93 -1.75 15.64
N ASP A 21 -0.27 -2.31 15.50
CA ASP A 21 -1.15 -2.01 14.36
C ASP A 21 -1.40 -0.49 14.29
N ASN A 22 -1.33 0.06 13.10
CA ASN A 22 -1.49 1.49 12.81
C ASN A 22 -0.41 2.41 13.40
N GLU A 23 0.63 1.86 13.97
CA GLU A 23 1.82 2.64 14.32
C GLU A 23 2.79 2.66 13.13
N SER A 24 3.55 3.74 13.02
CA SER A 24 4.55 3.88 11.96
C SER A 24 5.85 4.44 12.51
N LEU A 25 6.94 4.12 11.82
CA LEU A 25 8.27 4.65 12.09
C LEU A 25 8.73 5.42 10.85
N LEU A 26 8.97 6.71 11.00
CA LEU A 26 9.53 7.55 9.94
C LEU A 26 11.04 7.64 10.13
N ILE A 27 11.78 7.30 9.08
CA ILE A 27 13.23 7.43 9.07
C ILE A 27 13.62 8.64 8.21
N GLU A 28 14.41 9.53 8.78
CA GLU A 28 14.83 10.76 8.13
C GLU A 28 16.33 10.78 7.88
N THR A 29 16.73 11.33 6.75
CA THR A 29 18.12 11.62 6.45
C THR A 29 18.25 13.13 6.26
N ARG A 30 19.02 13.80 7.10
CA ARG A 30 19.21 15.26 7.08
C ARG A 30 17.88 16.02 7.15
N GLY A 31 16.97 15.54 7.97
CA GLY A 31 15.65 16.15 8.14
C GLY A 31 14.64 15.84 7.06
N LEU A 32 15.01 15.06 6.05
CA LEU A 32 14.13 14.66 4.95
C LEU A 32 13.63 13.22 5.14
N PRO A 33 12.32 12.99 5.07
CA PRO A 33 11.78 11.63 5.16
C PRO A 33 12.29 10.75 4.01
N THR A 34 12.84 9.59 4.35
CA THR A 34 13.37 8.66 3.36
C THR A 34 12.69 7.30 3.41
N HIS A 35 12.23 6.87 4.58
CA HIS A 35 11.58 5.57 4.74
C HIS A 35 10.44 5.67 5.72
N LEU A 36 9.37 4.94 5.43
CA LEU A 36 8.23 4.78 6.31
C LEU A 36 8.04 3.29 6.58
N VAL A 37 8.04 2.91 7.85
CA VAL A 37 7.99 1.51 8.27
C VAL A 37 6.71 1.26 9.06
N PHE A 38 6.04 0.15 8.73
CA PHE A 38 4.88 -0.36 9.45
C PHE A 38 5.11 -1.81 9.84
N ASN A 39 4.34 -2.34 10.79
CA ASN A 39 4.31 -3.78 10.92
C ASN A 39 3.70 -4.40 9.64
N VAL A 40 3.96 -5.68 9.41
CA VAL A 40 3.57 -6.33 8.15
C VAL A 40 2.06 -6.33 7.93
N LYS A 41 1.28 -6.49 8.98
CA LYS A 41 -0.18 -6.49 8.91
C LYS A 41 -0.74 -5.15 8.45
N THR A 42 -0.25 -4.07 9.03
CA THR A 42 -0.64 -2.71 8.64
C THR A 42 -0.17 -2.39 7.23
N GLY A 43 1.07 -2.74 6.89
CA GLY A 43 1.64 -2.50 5.56
C GLY A 43 0.86 -3.22 4.45
N ILE A 44 0.52 -4.47 4.66
CA ILE A 44 -0.29 -5.24 3.71
C ILE A 44 -1.65 -4.58 3.48
N ARG A 45 -2.34 -4.18 4.55
CA ARG A 45 -3.64 -3.51 4.44
C ARG A 45 -3.56 -2.20 3.69
N LEU A 46 -2.53 -1.40 3.93
CA LEU A 46 -2.34 -0.12 3.24
C LEU A 46 -2.11 -0.32 1.75
N VAL A 47 -1.26 -1.26 1.38
CA VAL A 47 -0.97 -1.56 -0.03
C VAL A 47 -2.20 -2.12 -0.73
N LEU A 48 -2.88 -3.09 -0.13
CA LEU A 48 -4.09 -3.68 -0.71
C LEU A 48 -5.21 -2.65 -0.84
N GLY A 49 -5.38 -1.78 0.16
CA GLY A 49 -6.34 -0.69 0.12
C GLY A 49 -6.05 0.30 -1.01
N ALA A 50 -4.80 0.67 -1.20
CA ALA A 50 -4.39 1.56 -2.28
C ALA A 50 -4.63 0.93 -3.66
N PHE A 51 -4.35 -0.37 -3.80
CA PHE A 51 -4.64 -1.11 -5.02
C PHE A 51 -6.15 -1.17 -5.29
N ALA A 52 -6.95 -1.50 -4.28
CA ALA A 52 -8.41 -1.57 -4.41
C ALA A 52 -9.03 -0.24 -4.84
N LYS A 53 -8.47 0.88 -4.38
CA LYS A 53 -8.92 2.23 -4.76
C LYS A 53 -8.38 2.68 -6.11
N GLY A 54 -7.49 1.93 -6.73
CA GLY A 54 -6.86 2.31 -7.99
C GLY A 54 -5.73 3.33 -7.85
N THR A 55 -5.27 3.61 -6.63
CA THR A 55 -4.18 4.56 -6.37
C THR A 55 -2.84 4.01 -6.87
N ILE A 56 -2.64 2.72 -6.75
CA ILE A 56 -1.46 2.03 -7.28
C ILE A 56 -1.87 0.92 -8.23
N SER A 57 -0.98 0.58 -9.17
CA SER A 57 -1.21 -0.49 -10.14
C SER A 57 -1.03 -1.87 -9.50
N ARG A 58 -1.50 -2.89 -10.21
CA ARG A 58 -1.26 -4.28 -9.85
C ARG A 58 0.23 -4.59 -9.72
N THR A 59 1.04 -4.15 -10.67
CA THR A 59 2.48 -4.35 -10.68
C THR A 59 3.14 -3.69 -9.48
N GLU A 60 2.74 -2.46 -9.15
CA GLU A 60 3.24 -1.75 -7.98
C GLU A 60 2.86 -2.46 -6.68
N ALA A 61 1.60 -2.88 -6.53
CA ALA A 61 1.14 -3.60 -5.34
C ALA A 61 1.90 -4.92 -5.16
N MET A 62 2.05 -5.68 -6.23
CA MET A 62 2.79 -6.95 -6.21
C MET A 62 4.26 -6.72 -5.84
N GLY A 63 4.89 -5.69 -6.41
CA GLY A 63 6.27 -5.35 -6.11
C GLY A 63 6.48 -4.96 -4.64
N LEU A 64 5.59 -4.15 -4.10
CA LEU A 64 5.65 -3.71 -2.70
C LEU A 64 5.47 -4.87 -1.71
N LEU A 65 4.62 -5.84 -2.04
CA LEU A 65 4.33 -6.99 -1.18
C LEU A 65 5.22 -8.21 -1.45
N GLY A 66 6.09 -8.12 -2.46
CA GLY A 66 6.96 -9.23 -2.82
C GLY A 66 6.23 -10.41 -3.46
N PHE A 67 5.09 -10.18 -4.09
CA PHE A 67 4.33 -11.23 -4.78
C PHE A 67 4.86 -11.46 -6.18
N GLU A 68 4.93 -12.73 -6.57
CA GLU A 68 5.46 -13.13 -7.88
C GLU A 68 4.38 -13.25 -8.94
N TRP A 69 3.12 -13.48 -8.54
CA TRP A 69 2.01 -13.64 -9.47
C TRP A 69 0.70 -13.11 -8.89
N TYR A 70 -0.21 -12.79 -9.80
CA TYR A 70 -1.45 -12.06 -9.45
C TYR A 70 -2.37 -12.81 -8.50
N GLY A 71 -2.39 -14.14 -8.56
CA GLY A 71 -3.20 -14.94 -7.64
C GLY A 71 -2.86 -14.72 -6.17
N GLN A 72 -1.58 -14.48 -5.86
CA GLN A 72 -1.15 -14.15 -4.50
C GLN A 72 -1.78 -12.84 -4.02
N LEU A 73 -1.87 -11.85 -4.90
CA LEU A 73 -2.51 -10.56 -4.59
C LEU A 73 -4.00 -10.75 -4.32
N LEU A 74 -4.68 -11.52 -5.14
CA LEU A 74 -6.11 -11.80 -4.96
C LEU A 74 -6.37 -12.57 -3.67
N ASP A 75 -5.53 -13.54 -3.35
CA ASP A 75 -5.63 -14.30 -2.09
C ASP A 75 -5.43 -13.39 -0.88
N ALA A 76 -4.45 -12.50 -0.93
CA ALA A 76 -4.20 -11.54 0.14
C ALA A 76 -5.40 -10.59 0.34
N MET A 77 -6.02 -10.14 -0.74
CA MET A 77 -7.22 -9.31 -0.68
C MET A 77 -8.37 -10.05 0.00
N ARG A 78 -8.56 -11.30 -0.35
CA ARG A 78 -9.60 -12.15 0.24
C ARG A 78 -9.36 -12.37 1.73
N GLU A 79 -8.14 -12.70 2.13
CA GLU A 79 -7.76 -12.90 3.52
C GLU A 79 -7.96 -11.64 4.37
N ASN A 80 -7.71 -10.48 3.80
CA ASN A 80 -7.87 -9.20 4.48
C ASN A 80 -9.26 -8.58 4.30
N ARG A 81 -10.18 -9.28 3.64
CA ARG A 81 -11.55 -8.84 3.36
C ARG A 81 -11.61 -7.51 2.64
N ILE A 82 -10.71 -7.34 1.68
CA ILE A 82 -10.65 -6.13 0.85
C ILE A 82 -11.19 -6.50 -0.52
N ASP A 83 -12.31 -5.89 -0.89
CA ASP A 83 -12.86 -6.01 -2.23
C ASP A 83 -12.22 -4.99 -3.14
N ARG A 84 -12.04 -5.34 -4.39
CA ARG A 84 -11.43 -4.50 -5.42
C ARG A 84 -12.36 -3.34 -5.83
N GLY A 85 -12.77 -2.55 -4.84
CA GLY A 85 -13.59 -1.37 -5.05
C GLY A 85 -15.08 -1.63 -5.23
N ASP A 86 -15.49 -2.88 -5.37
CA ASP A 86 -16.89 -3.22 -5.67
C ASP A 86 -17.82 -2.94 -4.51
N ALA A 87 -17.35 -3.12 -3.27
CA ALA A 87 -18.14 -2.88 -2.08
C ALA A 87 -18.17 -1.40 -1.66
N VAL A 88 -17.27 -0.58 -2.21
CA VAL A 88 -17.09 0.83 -1.83
C VAL A 88 -17.69 1.76 -2.87
N LEU A 89 -17.81 1.30 -4.12
CA LEU A 89 -18.36 2.10 -5.22
C LEU A 89 -19.85 1.82 -5.34
N ASP A 90 -20.66 2.88 -5.27
CA ASP A 90 -22.05 2.74 -5.64
C ASP A 90 -22.18 2.47 -7.16
N LYS A 91 -23.36 2.06 -7.59
CA LYS A 91 -23.62 1.66 -8.96
C LYS A 91 -23.35 2.79 -9.96
N LYS A 92 -23.47 4.04 -9.54
CA LYS A 92 -23.25 5.22 -10.38
C LYS A 92 -21.76 5.48 -10.58
N MET A 93 -20.95 5.39 -9.52
CA MET A 93 -19.50 5.56 -9.59
C MET A 93 -18.86 4.45 -10.43
N ARG A 94 -19.39 3.25 -10.33
CA ARG A 94 -18.94 2.09 -11.10
C ARG A 94 -19.16 2.31 -12.60
N THR A 95 -20.31 2.86 -12.97
CA THR A 95 -20.64 3.17 -14.37
C THR A 95 -19.71 4.25 -14.92
N GLU A 96 -19.41 5.28 -14.14
CA GLU A 96 -18.47 6.34 -14.52
C GLU A 96 -17.05 5.81 -14.66
N LEU A 97 -16.63 4.93 -13.78
CA LEU A 97 -15.31 4.28 -13.84
C LEU A 97 -15.19 3.42 -15.10
N ASP A 98 -16.21 2.64 -15.41
CA ASP A 98 -16.23 1.79 -16.61
C ASP A 98 -16.17 2.61 -17.89
N ARG A 99 -16.70 3.83 -17.88
CA ARG A 99 -16.61 4.76 -19.02
C ARG A 99 -15.24 5.42 -19.14
N THR A 100 -14.60 5.70 -18.00
CA THR A 100 -13.34 6.47 -17.96
C THR A 100 -12.11 5.60 -18.08
N LEU A 101 -12.16 4.36 -17.61
CA LEU A 101 -11.02 3.45 -17.68
C LEU A 101 -10.45 3.25 -19.08
N PRO A 102 -11.27 3.01 -20.12
CA PRO A 102 -10.73 2.88 -21.48
C PRO A 102 -10.04 4.14 -21.98
N LEU A 103 -10.52 5.32 -21.57
CA LEU A 103 -9.92 6.61 -21.94
C LEU A 103 -8.60 6.82 -21.20
N LEU A 104 -8.52 6.44 -19.94
CA LEU A 104 -7.29 6.51 -19.14
C LEU A 104 -6.24 5.53 -19.65
N GLU A 105 -6.63 4.33 -20.01
CA GLU A 105 -5.73 3.34 -20.60
C GLU A 105 -5.13 3.84 -21.92
N LYS A 106 -5.92 4.48 -22.76
CA LYS A 106 -5.45 5.10 -24.01
C LYS A 106 -4.47 6.25 -23.75
N ALA A 107 -4.66 7.02 -22.68
CA ALA A 107 -3.80 8.15 -22.36
C ALA A 107 -2.49 7.72 -21.70
N LEU A 108 -2.48 6.60 -20.96
CA LEU A 108 -1.33 6.13 -20.17
C LEU A 108 -0.51 5.05 -20.89
N PHE A 109 -1.07 4.37 -21.84
CA PHE A 109 -0.46 3.30 -22.61
C PHE A 109 -0.62 3.54 -24.11
#